data_40726ea9760d99223ae91604bc502c10
#
_entry.id   40726ea9760d99223ae91604bc502c10
#
_cell.length_a   1.000
_cell.length_b   1.000
_cell.length_c   1.000
_cell.angle_alpha   90.00
_cell.angle_beta   90.00
_cell.angle_gamma   90.00
#
_symmetry.space_group_name_H-M   'P 1'
#
loop_
_entity.id
_entity.type
_entity.pdbx_description
1 polymer ?
#
loop_
_entity_poly.entity_id
_entity_poly.type
_entity_poly.pdbx_seq_one_letter_code
_entity_poly.pdbx_strand_id
1 'polypeptide(L)'
;MKNLKPLLFLFLSILLLSCGLDNARIHNEAFVADTHNDVLLRSLTGRDILTDLPESHSDLPKFKDGGVDLQVFSIWVSPSEFKGRYYDRANTMITQLEYLCSRVPDQWAIPFNYQDIVYNDQKAILSCMIGVEGGHAIENDLAKLDALYERGMRYLGVTWNNSNEWATSAKDETEKGDSLAFIGLTDFGKDVVRRCNDLGVMIDVSHAGEQTVSDILKITKKPIIASHSSVYSLCPKFLNLNDEQL
;
A
#
# COMPACT_ATOMS: atom_id res chain seq x y z
N MET A 1 -21.30 -32.79 -53.02
CA MET A 1 -20.99 -31.58 -52.24
C MET A 1 -22.22 -31.06 -51.47
N LYS A 2 -22.86 -31.93 -50.69
CA LYS A 2 -24.04 -31.58 -49.88
C LYS A 2 -23.66 -31.94 -48.43
N ASN A 3 -23.69 -30.96 -47.52
CA ASN A 3 -23.58 -31.04 -46.07
C ASN A 3 -22.30 -30.47 -45.39
N LEU A 4 -21.52 -29.60 -46.05
CA LEU A 4 -20.41 -28.90 -45.38
C LEU A 4 -20.85 -27.59 -44.65
N LYS A 5 -21.98 -27.01 -45.07
CA LYS A 5 -22.45 -25.72 -44.52
C LYS A 5 -22.91 -25.77 -43.06
N PRO A 6 -23.66 -26.78 -42.59
CA PRO A 6 -24.05 -26.81 -41.16
C PRO A 6 -22.88 -27.11 -40.22
N LEU A 7 -21.88 -27.88 -40.68
CA LEU A 7 -20.68 -28.18 -39.86
C LEU A 7 -19.78 -26.97 -39.69
N LEU A 8 -19.64 -26.13 -40.75
CA LEU A 8 -18.87 -24.89 -40.70
C LEU A 8 -19.54 -23.84 -39.79
N PHE A 9 -20.88 -23.78 -39.81
CA PHE A 9 -21.62 -22.89 -38.90
C PHE A 9 -21.52 -23.32 -37.45
N LEU A 10 -21.51 -24.62 -37.15
CA LEU A 10 -21.33 -25.15 -35.81
C LEU A 10 -19.91 -24.90 -35.28
N PHE A 11 -18.90 -25.06 -36.15
CA PHE A 11 -17.50 -24.76 -35.80
C PHE A 11 -17.27 -23.26 -35.58
N LEU A 12 -17.89 -22.38 -36.36
CA LEU A 12 -17.81 -20.93 -36.21
C LEU A 12 -18.55 -20.47 -34.94
N SER A 13 -19.65 -21.10 -34.57
CA SER A 13 -20.38 -20.82 -33.33
C SER A 13 -19.59 -21.25 -32.08
N ILE A 14 -18.88 -22.37 -32.16
CA ILE A 14 -18.01 -22.84 -31.06
C ILE A 14 -16.77 -21.92 -30.88
N LEU A 15 -16.21 -21.41 -31.98
CA LEU A 15 -15.12 -20.44 -31.96
C LEU A 15 -15.56 -19.08 -31.39
N LEU A 16 -16.78 -18.65 -31.65
CA LEU A 16 -17.31 -17.40 -31.07
C LEU A 16 -17.72 -17.52 -29.62
N LEU A 17 -18.04 -18.72 -29.12
CA LEU A 17 -18.29 -18.99 -27.72
C LEU A 17 -16.99 -19.13 -26.87
N SER A 18 -15.84 -19.38 -27.52
CA SER A 18 -14.55 -19.56 -26.86
C SER A 18 -13.76 -18.26 -26.64
N CYS A 19 -14.22 -17.12 -27.16
CA CYS A 19 -13.53 -15.82 -27.07
C CYS A 19 -14.16 -14.82 -26.09
N GLY A 20 -15.15 -15.22 -25.32
CA GLY A 20 -15.61 -14.45 -24.18
C GLY A 20 -14.77 -14.84 -22.95
N LEU A 21 -13.61 -14.22 -22.76
CA LEU A 21 -13.01 -14.18 -21.42
C LEU A 21 -14.10 -13.63 -20.49
N ASP A 22 -14.63 -14.48 -19.63
CA ASP A 22 -15.54 -14.04 -18.58
C ASP A 22 -14.72 -13.21 -17.57
N ASN A 23 -14.66 -11.89 -17.83
CA ASN A 23 -13.90 -10.95 -17.00
C ASN A 23 -14.33 -11.03 -15.53
N ALA A 24 -15.61 -11.32 -15.27
CA ALA A 24 -16.11 -11.51 -13.92
C ALA A 24 -15.50 -12.78 -13.29
N ARG A 25 -15.34 -13.86 -14.05
CA ARG A 25 -14.69 -15.08 -13.56
C ARG A 25 -13.22 -14.84 -13.24
N ILE A 26 -12.48 -14.16 -14.12
CA ILE A 26 -11.06 -13.83 -13.88
C ILE A 26 -10.93 -13.02 -12.61
N HIS A 27 -11.76 -12.00 -12.41
CA HIS A 27 -11.74 -11.18 -11.21
C HIS A 27 -12.08 -12.00 -9.95
N ASN A 28 -13.10 -12.83 -10.00
CA ASN A 28 -13.54 -13.64 -8.87
C ASN A 28 -12.56 -14.78 -8.51
N GLU A 29 -11.70 -15.21 -9.44
CA GLU A 29 -10.67 -16.24 -9.21
C GLU A 29 -9.30 -15.62 -8.88
N ALA A 30 -9.12 -14.31 -9.06
CA ALA A 30 -7.86 -13.61 -8.79
C ALA A 30 -7.74 -13.26 -7.30
N PHE A 31 -6.53 -13.31 -6.76
CA PHE A 31 -6.21 -12.66 -5.49
C PHE A 31 -6.07 -11.14 -5.71
N VAL A 32 -7.00 -10.37 -5.16
CA VAL A 32 -7.06 -8.90 -5.33
C VAL A 32 -6.42 -8.21 -4.14
N ALA A 33 -5.30 -7.53 -4.37
CA ALA A 33 -4.59 -6.75 -3.37
C ALA A 33 -4.66 -5.25 -3.71
N ASP A 34 -5.21 -4.44 -2.81
CA ASP A 34 -5.12 -2.98 -2.84
C ASP A 34 -3.99 -2.54 -1.90
N THR A 35 -2.99 -1.88 -2.46
CA THR A 35 -1.74 -1.59 -1.77
C THR A 35 -1.75 -0.28 -0.98
N HIS A 36 -2.84 0.52 -1.03
CA HIS A 36 -2.94 1.75 -0.23
C HIS A 36 -4.39 2.24 -0.10
N ASN A 37 -4.84 2.50 1.13
CA ASN A 37 -6.16 3.06 1.38
C ASN A 37 -6.21 3.84 2.71
N ASP A 38 -6.69 5.10 2.63
CA ASP A 38 -6.79 6.01 3.77
C ASP A 38 -8.12 5.91 4.54
N VAL A 39 -8.96 4.92 4.24
CA VAL A 39 -10.30 4.83 4.83
C VAL A 39 -10.30 4.76 6.35
N LEU A 40 -9.21 4.29 6.96
CA LEU A 40 -9.05 4.23 8.41
C LEU A 40 -9.19 5.61 9.08
N LEU A 41 -8.81 6.70 8.39
CA LEU A 41 -8.97 8.07 8.87
C LEU A 41 -10.45 8.42 9.14
N ARG A 42 -11.38 7.86 8.36
CA ARG A 42 -12.82 8.05 8.58
C ARG A 42 -13.27 7.44 9.90
N SER A 43 -12.75 6.27 10.25
CA SER A 43 -13.05 5.61 11.52
C SER A 43 -12.60 6.44 12.72
N LEU A 44 -11.48 7.14 12.61
CA LEU A 44 -10.98 8.05 13.65
C LEU A 44 -11.81 9.32 13.82
N THR A 45 -12.66 9.65 12.85
CA THR A 45 -13.63 10.76 12.91
C THR A 45 -15.04 10.33 13.29
N GLY A 46 -15.19 9.10 13.78
CA GLY A 46 -16.47 8.55 14.28
C GLY A 46 -17.34 7.90 13.20
N ARG A 47 -16.82 7.66 11.99
CA ARG A 47 -17.51 6.89 10.96
C ARG A 47 -17.27 5.40 11.18
N ASP A 48 -18.31 4.59 11.19
CA ASP A 48 -18.16 3.13 11.32
C ASP A 48 -17.95 2.48 9.95
N ILE A 49 -16.68 2.31 9.57
CA ILE A 49 -16.29 1.71 8.28
C ILE A 49 -16.62 0.21 8.17
N LEU A 50 -17.17 -0.40 9.22
CA LEU A 50 -17.71 -1.76 9.16
C LEU A 50 -19.14 -1.79 8.61
N THR A 51 -19.77 -0.64 8.37
CA THR A 51 -21.10 -0.48 7.79
C THR A 51 -21.02 0.23 6.44
N ASP A 52 -22.07 0.12 5.61
CA ASP A 52 -22.14 0.88 4.36
C ASP A 52 -22.13 2.39 4.63
N LEU A 53 -21.17 3.06 4.02
CA LEU A 53 -21.02 4.51 4.05
C LEU A 53 -21.24 5.07 2.62
N PRO A 54 -22.45 5.53 2.28
CA PRO A 54 -22.77 5.97 0.91
C PRO A 54 -21.84 7.05 0.35
N GLU A 55 -21.27 7.88 1.24
CA GLU A 55 -20.34 8.95 0.88
C GLU A 55 -18.87 8.50 0.80
N SER A 56 -18.57 7.23 1.10
CA SER A 56 -17.22 6.67 1.07
C SER A 56 -17.01 5.80 -0.16
N HIS A 57 -15.80 5.81 -0.70
CA HIS A 57 -15.40 4.88 -1.75
C HIS A 57 -15.02 3.49 -1.21
N SER A 58 -14.75 3.39 0.09
CA SER A 58 -14.29 2.17 0.76
C SER A 58 -14.96 2.02 2.12
N ASP A 59 -15.42 0.82 2.40
CA ASP A 59 -15.93 0.32 3.68
C ASP A 59 -15.99 -1.21 3.60
N LEU A 60 -16.33 -1.90 4.69
CA LEU A 60 -16.37 -3.37 4.73
C LEU A 60 -17.29 -3.97 3.64
N PRO A 61 -18.55 -3.51 3.46
CA PRO A 61 -19.40 -4.00 2.38
C PRO A 61 -18.76 -3.84 1.00
N LYS A 62 -18.18 -2.68 0.71
CA LYS A 62 -17.55 -2.40 -0.59
C LYS A 62 -16.30 -3.23 -0.86
N PHE A 63 -15.46 -3.48 0.16
CA PHE A 63 -14.33 -4.40 0.03
C PHE A 63 -14.80 -5.81 -0.32
N LYS A 64 -15.86 -6.28 0.36
CA LYS A 64 -16.45 -7.59 0.10
C LYS A 64 -17.08 -7.69 -1.29
N ASP A 65 -17.87 -6.69 -1.67
CA ASP A 65 -18.54 -6.65 -2.98
C ASP A 65 -17.52 -6.51 -4.13
N GLY A 66 -16.40 -5.83 -3.87
CA GLY A 66 -15.27 -5.66 -4.79
C GLY A 66 -14.34 -6.87 -4.85
N GLY A 67 -14.54 -7.90 -4.01
CA GLY A 67 -13.67 -9.10 -4.00
C GLY A 67 -12.23 -8.79 -3.59
N VAL A 68 -12.03 -7.84 -2.66
CA VAL A 68 -10.69 -7.49 -2.16
C VAL A 68 -10.26 -8.51 -1.11
N ASP A 69 -9.12 -9.19 -1.34
CA ASP A 69 -8.58 -10.22 -0.43
C ASP A 69 -7.54 -9.66 0.53
N LEU A 70 -6.80 -8.63 0.10
CA LEU A 70 -5.84 -7.91 0.91
C LEU A 70 -5.99 -6.40 0.72
N GLN A 71 -6.22 -5.69 1.81
CA GLN A 71 -6.22 -4.24 1.86
C GLN A 71 -5.08 -3.74 2.73
N VAL A 72 -4.22 -2.88 2.18
CA VAL A 72 -3.27 -2.14 3.01
C VAL A 72 -3.96 -0.90 3.56
N PHE A 73 -4.09 -0.85 4.88
CA PHE A 73 -4.58 0.34 5.59
C PHE A 73 -3.41 1.29 5.85
N SER A 74 -3.50 2.48 5.29
CA SER A 74 -2.52 3.53 5.50
C SER A 74 -2.58 4.07 6.93
N ILE A 75 -1.45 4.01 7.61
CA ILE A 75 -1.20 4.68 8.89
C ILE A 75 -0.50 6.00 8.55
N TRP A 76 -1.27 6.94 8.03
CA TRP A 76 -0.79 8.28 7.69
C TRP A 76 -0.99 9.25 8.86
N VAL A 77 0.09 9.94 9.22
CA VAL A 77 0.08 10.93 10.31
C VAL A 77 0.31 12.32 9.75
N SER A 78 -0.63 13.24 9.99
CA SER A 78 -0.49 14.63 9.55
C SER A 78 0.75 15.30 10.16
N PRO A 79 1.74 15.72 9.32
CA PRO A 79 2.97 16.33 9.83
C PRO A 79 2.76 17.66 10.55
N SER A 80 1.72 18.41 10.18
CA SER A 80 1.41 19.70 10.79
C SER A 80 0.61 19.58 12.10
N GLU A 81 -0.32 18.60 12.14
CA GLU A 81 -1.24 18.46 13.26
C GLU A 81 -0.62 17.72 14.46
N PHE A 82 0.25 16.73 14.17
CA PHE A 82 0.82 15.84 15.20
C PHE A 82 2.32 16.04 15.42
N LYS A 83 2.86 17.23 15.11
CA LYS A 83 4.30 17.51 15.30
C LYS A 83 4.76 17.16 16.71
N GLY A 84 5.82 16.31 16.80
CA GLY A 84 6.38 15.82 18.07
C GLY A 84 5.56 14.73 18.77
N ARG A 85 4.53 14.17 18.08
CA ARG A 85 3.70 13.04 18.57
C ARG A 85 3.33 12.11 17.42
N TYR A 86 4.19 11.99 16.40
CA TYR A 86 3.91 11.21 15.23
C TYR A 86 3.76 9.71 15.54
N TYR A 87 4.69 9.20 16.35
CA TYR A 87 4.68 7.80 16.78
C TYR A 87 3.45 7.46 17.62
N ASP A 88 3.04 8.31 18.54
CA ASP A 88 1.83 8.11 19.35
C ASP A 88 0.58 8.10 18.49
N ARG A 89 0.52 8.99 17.50
CA ARG A 89 -0.61 9.02 16.56
C ARG A 89 -0.66 7.77 15.68
N ALA A 90 0.48 7.31 15.17
CA ALA A 90 0.56 6.05 14.41
C ALA A 90 0.05 4.87 15.25
N ASN A 91 0.48 4.78 16.51
CA ASN A 91 0.00 3.75 17.44
C ASN A 91 -1.52 3.84 17.70
N THR A 92 -2.07 5.04 17.81
CA THR A 92 -3.52 5.25 17.95
C THR A 92 -4.27 4.69 16.73
N MET A 93 -3.76 4.92 15.52
CA MET A 93 -4.36 4.42 14.29
C MET A 93 -4.30 2.89 14.19
N ILE A 94 -3.16 2.29 14.55
CA ILE A 94 -3.03 0.82 14.60
C ILE A 94 -4.00 0.24 15.63
N THR A 95 -4.12 0.83 16.82
CA THR A 95 -5.11 0.40 17.84
C THR A 95 -6.53 0.48 17.31
N GLN A 96 -6.87 1.49 16.51
CA GLN A 96 -8.19 1.58 15.89
C GLN A 96 -8.41 0.44 14.88
N LEU A 97 -7.42 0.08 14.06
CA LEU A 97 -7.54 -1.05 13.14
C LEU A 97 -7.69 -2.38 13.89
N GLU A 98 -6.89 -2.60 14.93
CA GLU A 98 -7.00 -3.77 15.82
C GLU A 98 -8.41 -3.87 16.44
N TYR A 99 -8.96 -2.75 16.90
CA TYR A 99 -10.33 -2.68 17.41
C TYR A 99 -11.36 -3.05 16.35
N LEU A 100 -11.25 -2.52 15.13
CA LEU A 100 -12.16 -2.85 14.04
C LEU A 100 -12.09 -4.35 13.69
N CYS A 101 -10.91 -4.93 13.57
CA CYS A 101 -10.74 -6.37 13.33
C CYS A 101 -11.36 -7.19 14.46
N SER A 102 -11.23 -6.76 15.72
CA SER A 102 -11.83 -7.46 16.86
C SER A 102 -13.34 -7.47 16.87
N ARG A 103 -13.98 -6.50 16.20
CA ARG A 103 -15.46 -6.45 16.05
C ARG A 103 -16.00 -7.42 15.01
N VAL A 104 -15.18 -7.80 14.03
CA VAL A 104 -15.57 -8.65 12.89
C VAL A 104 -14.50 -9.72 12.59
N PRO A 105 -14.09 -10.54 13.58
CA PRO A 105 -12.93 -11.43 13.47
C PRO A 105 -13.07 -12.50 12.38
N ASP A 106 -14.29 -12.81 11.96
CA ASP A 106 -14.59 -13.76 10.89
C ASP A 106 -14.55 -13.10 9.48
N GLN A 107 -14.31 -11.77 9.41
CA GLN A 107 -14.32 -11.02 8.16
C GLN A 107 -12.99 -10.24 7.93
N TRP A 108 -12.35 -9.75 9.00
CA TRP A 108 -11.13 -8.94 8.96
C TRP A 108 -10.09 -9.47 9.92
N ALA A 109 -8.84 -9.60 9.47
CA ALA A 109 -7.71 -10.00 10.32
C ALA A 109 -6.42 -9.30 9.89
N ILE A 110 -5.59 -8.90 10.86
CA ILE A 110 -4.26 -8.33 10.59
C ILE A 110 -3.29 -9.49 10.36
N PRO A 111 -2.69 -9.62 9.14
CA PRO A 111 -1.69 -10.63 8.88
C PRO A 111 -0.31 -10.19 9.38
N PHE A 112 0.43 -11.09 10.02
CA PHE A 112 1.80 -10.86 10.47
C PHE A 112 2.84 -11.50 9.55
N ASN A 113 2.43 -12.38 8.64
CA ASN A 113 3.29 -13.07 7.69
C ASN A 113 2.49 -13.58 6.48
N TYR A 114 3.18 -14.16 5.51
CA TYR A 114 2.55 -14.69 4.30
C TYR A 114 1.57 -15.84 4.59
N GLN A 115 1.87 -16.69 5.59
CA GLN A 115 1.00 -17.81 5.95
C GLN A 115 -0.34 -17.33 6.51
N ASP A 116 -0.35 -16.20 7.22
CA ASP A 116 -1.60 -15.58 7.71
C ASP A 116 -2.46 -15.10 6.53
N ILE A 117 -1.84 -14.50 5.49
CA ILE A 117 -2.54 -14.08 4.27
C ILE A 117 -3.17 -15.28 3.56
N VAL A 118 -2.40 -16.37 3.38
CA VAL A 118 -2.91 -17.61 2.77
C VAL A 118 -4.05 -18.21 3.59
N TYR A 119 -3.94 -18.21 4.91
CA TYR A 119 -4.99 -18.69 5.79
C TYR A 119 -6.26 -17.84 5.67
N ASN A 120 -6.11 -16.52 5.68
CA ASN A 120 -7.23 -15.58 5.58
C ASN A 120 -7.96 -15.75 4.23
N ASP A 121 -7.23 -15.84 3.13
CA ASP A 121 -7.76 -16.09 1.78
C ASP A 121 -8.59 -17.37 1.73
N GLN A 122 -8.07 -18.50 2.26
CA GLN A 122 -8.79 -19.77 2.33
C GLN A 122 -10.08 -19.70 3.18
N LYS A 123 -10.20 -18.70 4.05
CA LYS A 123 -11.36 -18.47 4.92
C LYS A 123 -12.27 -17.35 4.45
N ALA A 124 -11.96 -16.72 3.31
CA ALA A 124 -12.62 -15.51 2.83
C ALA A 124 -12.62 -14.37 3.88
N ILE A 125 -11.50 -14.22 4.60
CA ILE A 125 -11.24 -13.15 5.56
C ILE A 125 -10.34 -12.13 4.87
N LEU A 126 -10.74 -10.85 4.84
CA LEU A 126 -9.90 -9.77 4.34
C LEU A 126 -8.63 -9.62 5.19
N SER A 127 -7.48 -9.71 4.56
CA SER A 127 -6.20 -9.41 5.19
C SER A 127 -6.00 -7.89 5.30
N CYS A 128 -6.11 -7.36 6.52
CA CYS A 128 -5.93 -5.94 6.85
C CYS A 128 -4.45 -5.66 7.11
N MET A 129 -3.64 -5.47 6.08
CA MET A 129 -2.20 -5.21 6.22
C MET A 129 -1.95 -3.78 6.66
N ILE A 130 -0.96 -3.57 7.53
CA ILE A 130 -0.56 -2.25 8.03
C ILE A 130 0.59 -1.72 7.18
N GLY A 131 0.37 -0.56 6.54
CA GLY A 131 1.39 0.24 5.90
C GLY A 131 1.54 1.60 6.58
N VAL A 132 2.73 1.95 7.04
CA VAL A 132 2.99 3.27 7.63
C VAL A 132 3.43 4.22 6.53
N GLU A 133 2.69 5.32 6.34
CA GLU A 133 2.96 6.32 5.32
C GLU A 133 3.65 7.54 5.92
N GLY A 134 4.92 7.69 5.56
CA GLY A 134 5.78 8.79 6.01
C GLY A 134 6.69 8.40 7.17
N GLY A 135 7.99 8.37 6.87
CA GLY A 135 9.03 7.96 7.81
C GLY A 135 9.18 8.86 9.04
N HIS A 136 8.55 10.05 9.04
CA HIS A 136 8.45 10.87 10.25
C HIS A 136 7.72 10.15 11.40
N ALA A 137 6.92 9.12 11.10
CA ALA A 137 6.21 8.32 12.11
C ALA A 137 7.16 7.61 13.11
N ILE A 138 8.40 7.31 12.69
CA ILE A 138 9.39 6.71 13.59
C ILE A 138 10.18 7.72 14.44
N GLU A 139 10.00 9.05 14.23
CA GLU A 139 10.63 10.14 14.99
C GLU A 139 12.14 9.93 15.16
N ASN A 140 12.85 9.53 14.08
CA ASN A 140 14.29 9.27 14.03
C ASN A 140 14.81 8.22 15.02
N ASP A 141 13.99 7.23 15.35
CA ASP A 141 14.30 6.18 16.31
C ASP A 141 14.03 4.79 15.71
N LEU A 142 15.08 3.97 15.52
CA LEU A 142 14.95 2.60 15.02
C LEU A 142 14.19 1.70 15.98
N ALA A 143 14.20 1.96 17.29
CA ALA A 143 13.41 1.19 18.24
C ALA A 143 11.90 1.40 18.02
N LYS A 144 11.49 2.59 17.57
CA LYS A 144 10.10 2.87 17.18
C LYS A 144 9.71 2.13 15.89
N LEU A 145 10.65 2.02 14.92
CA LEU A 145 10.43 1.19 13.73
C LEU A 145 10.20 -0.27 14.12
N ASP A 146 11.08 -0.81 14.99
CA ASP A 146 10.96 -2.18 15.49
C ASP A 146 9.61 -2.40 16.20
N ALA A 147 9.21 -1.47 17.04
CA ALA A 147 7.93 -1.55 17.76
C ALA A 147 6.71 -1.49 16.81
N LEU A 148 6.75 -0.70 15.73
CA LEU A 148 5.69 -0.69 14.72
C LEU A 148 5.65 -2.02 13.94
N TYR A 149 6.82 -2.61 13.63
CA TYR A 149 6.91 -3.93 13.03
C TYR A 149 6.27 -5.02 13.91
N GLU A 150 6.57 -5.03 15.21
CA GLU A 150 5.97 -5.96 16.16
C GLU A 150 4.43 -5.81 16.23
N ARG A 151 3.91 -4.62 15.97
CA ARG A 151 2.46 -4.36 15.87
C ARG A 151 1.84 -4.71 14.51
N GLY A 152 2.62 -5.26 13.58
CA GLY A 152 2.11 -5.72 12.29
C GLY A 152 2.38 -4.80 11.10
N MET A 153 3.17 -3.73 11.23
CA MET A 153 3.62 -2.96 10.08
C MET A 153 4.40 -3.85 9.11
N ARG A 154 4.04 -3.83 7.82
CA ARG A 154 4.68 -4.63 6.77
C ARG A 154 5.24 -3.82 5.62
N TYR A 155 4.86 -2.52 5.49
CA TYR A 155 5.66 -1.58 4.75
C TYR A 155 5.84 -0.24 5.49
N LEU A 156 6.93 0.45 5.14
CA LEU A 156 7.24 1.81 5.56
C LEU A 156 7.44 2.71 4.33
N GLY A 157 6.55 3.68 4.15
CA GLY A 157 6.74 4.81 3.25
C GLY A 157 7.80 5.75 3.81
N VAL A 158 8.90 5.95 3.08
CA VAL A 158 10.05 6.70 3.60
C VAL A 158 9.76 8.19 3.79
N THR A 159 8.84 8.73 3.00
CA THR A 159 8.33 10.11 3.12
C THR A 159 6.83 10.14 2.83
N TRP A 160 6.18 11.24 3.15
CA TRP A 160 4.95 11.72 2.54
C TRP A 160 5.30 12.92 1.66
N ASN A 161 4.39 13.88 1.47
CA ASN A 161 4.69 15.13 0.74
C ASN A 161 5.75 16.00 1.41
N ASN A 162 6.04 15.77 2.68
CA ASN A 162 7.11 16.43 3.43
C ASN A 162 8.36 15.56 3.46
N SER A 163 9.52 16.15 3.29
CA SER A 163 10.79 15.58 3.74
C SER A 163 10.79 15.43 5.26
N ASN A 164 11.57 14.50 5.75
CA ASN A 164 11.87 14.35 7.17
C ASN A 164 13.37 14.55 7.42
N GLU A 165 13.86 14.24 8.61
CA GLU A 165 15.25 14.49 8.99
C GLU A 165 16.24 13.53 8.31
N TRP A 166 15.76 12.51 7.57
CA TRP A 166 16.63 11.49 7.00
C TRP A 166 16.32 11.10 5.53
N ALA A 167 15.21 11.59 4.96
CA ALA A 167 14.82 11.34 3.58
C ALA A 167 14.12 12.55 2.97
N THR A 168 14.39 12.86 1.70
CA THR A 168 13.73 13.93 0.97
C THR A 168 12.54 13.41 0.17
N SER A 169 11.44 14.19 0.16
CA SER A 169 10.21 13.86 -0.59
C SER A 169 10.29 14.35 -2.03
N ALA A 170 9.53 13.73 -2.92
CA ALA A 170 9.40 14.15 -4.31
C ALA A 170 8.88 15.58 -4.45
N LYS A 171 7.92 15.96 -3.59
CA LYS A 171 7.41 17.33 -3.56
C LYS A 171 8.51 18.33 -3.20
N ASP A 172 9.23 18.08 -2.11
CA ASP A 172 10.24 19.00 -1.63
C ASP A 172 11.46 19.08 -2.59
N GLU A 173 11.89 17.96 -3.17
CA GLU A 173 12.94 17.98 -4.19
C GLU A 173 12.52 18.82 -5.40
N THR A 174 11.25 18.72 -5.84
CA THR A 174 10.71 19.48 -6.97
C THR A 174 10.54 20.98 -6.66
N GLU A 175 10.00 21.32 -5.48
CA GLU A 175 9.65 22.69 -5.14
C GLU A 175 10.80 23.49 -4.55
N LYS A 176 11.72 22.83 -3.84
CA LYS A 176 12.80 23.48 -3.08
C LYS A 176 14.20 23.27 -3.69
N GLY A 177 14.41 22.14 -4.40
CA GLY A 177 15.68 21.83 -5.07
C GLY A 177 16.90 22.05 -4.16
N ASP A 178 17.89 22.81 -4.68
CA ASP A 178 19.15 23.10 -3.98
C ASP A 178 19.01 23.88 -2.66
N SER A 179 17.80 24.38 -2.32
CA SER A 179 17.55 25.01 -1.02
C SER A 179 17.32 24.04 0.11
N LEU A 180 17.20 22.74 -0.17
CA LEU A 180 17.13 21.69 0.85
C LEU A 180 18.46 21.56 1.60
N ALA A 181 18.38 21.25 2.90
CA ALA A 181 19.58 21.02 3.71
C ALA A 181 20.39 19.79 3.25
N PHE A 182 19.72 18.84 2.63
CA PHE A 182 20.29 17.66 1.95
C PHE A 182 19.28 17.15 0.92
N ILE A 183 19.74 16.32 0.00
CA ILE A 183 18.91 15.63 -1.00
C ILE A 183 19.22 14.14 -0.95
N GLY A 184 18.20 13.29 -0.96
CA GLY A 184 18.31 11.83 -0.85
C GLY A 184 18.24 11.34 0.59
N LEU A 185 19.01 10.31 0.92
CA LEU A 185 19.09 9.70 2.26
C LEU A 185 20.28 10.21 3.06
N THR A 186 20.05 10.56 4.32
CA THR A 186 21.14 10.69 5.32
C THR A 186 21.69 9.32 5.72
N ASP A 187 22.75 9.27 6.53
CA ASP A 187 23.27 8.00 7.05
C ASP A 187 22.24 7.27 7.93
N PHE A 188 21.47 8.01 8.74
CA PHE A 188 20.35 7.42 9.47
C PHE A 188 19.28 6.83 8.51
N GLY A 189 18.95 7.52 7.41
CA GLY A 189 18.04 6.99 6.40
C GLY A 189 18.54 5.68 5.79
N LYS A 190 19.84 5.56 5.56
CA LYS A 190 20.46 4.31 5.10
C LYS A 190 20.32 3.19 6.15
N ASP A 191 20.44 3.52 7.44
CA ASP A 191 20.26 2.56 8.52
C ASP A 191 18.79 2.12 8.65
N VAL A 192 17.82 3.01 8.43
CA VAL A 192 16.39 2.66 8.31
C VAL A 192 16.17 1.65 7.19
N VAL A 193 16.74 1.88 5.99
CA VAL A 193 16.63 0.96 4.86
C VAL A 193 17.20 -0.42 5.19
N ARG A 194 18.40 -0.47 5.82
CA ARG A 194 19.01 -1.73 6.26
C ARG A 194 18.13 -2.45 7.29
N ARG A 195 17.61 -1.70 8.27
CA ARG A 195 16.76 -2.27 9.30
C ARG A 195 15.45 -2.83 8.73
N CYS A 196 14.81 -2.12 7.80
CA CYS A 196 13.66 -2.64 7.07
C CYS A 196 13.97 -3.97 6.34
N ASN A 197 15.13 -4.05 5.68
CA ASN A 197 15.56 -5.28 5.02
C ASN A 197 15.76 -6.44 6.02
N ASP A 198 16.34 -6.18 7.18
CA ASP A 198 16.58 -7.18 8.23
C ASP A 198 15.27 -7.71 8.82
N LEU A 199 14.30 -6.84 9.02
CA LEU A 199 12.97 -7.18 9.54
C LEU A 199 12.04 -7.81 8.48
N GLY A 200 12.35 -7.65 7.19
CA GLY A 200 11.44 -8.01 6.10
C GLY A 200 10.29 -7.01 5.91
N VAL A 201 10.46 -5.77 6.34
CA VAL A 201 9.56 -4.65 6.06
C VAL A 201 9.81 -4.17 4.64
N MET A 202 8.78 -4.09 3.80
CA MET A 202 8.88 -3.53 2.45
C MET A 202 9.11 -2.02 2.55
N ILE A 203 10.02 -1.52 1.73
CA ILE A 203 10.24 -0.08 1.61
C ILE A 203 9.32 0.44 0.52
N ASP A 204 8.41 1.34 0.89
CA ASP A 204 7.53 2.01 -0.06
C ASP A 204 8.13 3.35 -0.46
N VAL A 205 8.33 3.49 -1.78
CA VAL A 205 8.93 4.71 -2.37
C VAL A 205 7.88 5.68 -2.91
N SER A 206 6.60 5.42 -2.72
CA SER A 206 5.57 6.42 -2.98
C SER A 206 5.90 7.70 -2.20
N HIS A 207 5.76 8.87 -2.83
CA HIS A 207 6.17 10.18 -2.31
C HIS A 207 7.69 10.42 -2.16
N ALA A 208 8.55 9.40 -2.29
CA ALA A 208 9.99 9.58 -2.15
C ALA A 208 10.57 10.41 -3.29
N GLY A 209 11.52 11.29 -2.97
CA GLY A 209 12.24 12.08 -3.96
C GLY A 209 13.09 11.22 -4.90
N GLU A 210 13.40 11.73 -6.07
CA GLU A 210 14.16 10.99 -7.09
C GLU A 210 15.51 10.51 -6.54
N GLN A 211 16.23 11.39 -5.84
CA GLN A 211 17.50 11.02 -5.23
C GLN A 211 17.31 10.04 -4.07
N THR A 212 16.23 10.18 -3.29
CA THR A 212 15.90 9.24 -2.21
C THR A 212 15.68 7.83 -2.76
N VAL A 213 14.90 7.69 -3.85
CA VAL A 213 14.70 6.40 -4.53
C VAL A 213 16.03 5.84 -5.05
N SER A 214 16.84 6.66 -5.71
CA SER A 214 18.16 6.26 -6.23
C SER A 214 19.07 5.75 -5.10
N ASP A 215 19.06 6.41 -3.94
CA ASP A 215 19.89 5.99 -2.80
C ASP A 215 19.38 4.69 -2.17
N ILE A 216 18.05 4.51 -2.08
CA ILE A 216 17.43 3.24 -1.62
C ILE A 216 17.85 2.10 -2.54
N LEU A 217 17.73 2.25 -3.86
CA LEU A 217 18.07 1.22 -4.84
C LEU A 217 19.54 0.78 -4.77
N LYS A 218 20.46 1.68 -4.40
CA LYS A 218 21.89 1.36 -4.24
C LYS A 218 22.18 0.48 -3.01
N ILE A 219 21.33 0.51 -1.98
CA ILE A 219 21.64 -0.11 -0.70
C ILE A 219 20.68 -1.23 -0.30
N THR A 220 19.44 -1.23 -0.83
CA THR A 220 18.47 -2.27 -0.52
C THR A 220 18.92 -3.65 -1.03
N LYS A 221 18.62 -4.67 -0.26
CA LYS A 221 18.85 -6.09 -0.61
C LYS A 221 17.54 -6.84 -0.85
N LYS A 222 16.43 -6.16 -0.74
CA LYS A 222 15.08 -6.71 -0.90
C LYS A 222 14.31 -5.88 -1.92
N PRO A 223 13.30 -6.47 -2.58
CA PRO A 223 12.39 -5.69 -3.42
C PRO A 223 11.76 -4.53 -2.64
N ILE A 224 11.55 -3.43 -3.35
CA ILE A 224 10.80 -2.27 -2.86
C ILE A 224 9.44 -2.23 -3.53
N ILE A 225 8.54 -1.40 -3.04
CA ILE A 225 7.22 -1.18 -3.65
C ILE A 225 7.01 0.32 -3.92
N ALA A 226 6.15 0.62 -4.86
CA ALA A 226 5.49 1.90 -5.03
C ALA A 226 3.99 1.66 -4.86
N SER A 227 3.50 1.82 -3.63
CA SER A 227 2.14 1.41 -3.25
C SER A 227 1.05 2.18 -3.99
N HIS A 228 1.27 3.45 -4.31
CA HIS A 228 0.32 4.36 -4.97
C HIS A 228 1.03 5.40 -5.84
N SER A 229 1.83 4.95 -6.80
CA SER A 229 2.53 5.76 -7.79
C SER A 229 2.10 5.35 -9.20
N SER A 230 2.57 6.09 -10.19
CA SER A 230 2.35 5.81 -11.61
C SER A 230 3.62 6.07 -12.41
N VAL A 231 3.53 6.05 -13.74
CA VAL A 231 4.65 6.20 -14.67
C VAL A 231 4.78 7.66 -15.09
N TYR A 232 5.93 8.28 -14.85
CA TYR A 232 6.18 9.69 -15.14
C TYR A 232 6.10 9.99 -16.65
N SER A 233 6.60 9.13 -17.50
CA SER A 233 6.54 9.31 -18.97
C SER A 233 5.11 9.35 -19.52
N LEU A 234 4.12 8.74 -18.81
CA LEU A 234 2.71 8.81 -19.16
C LEU A 234 2.00 9.99 -18.50
N CYS A 235 2.38 10.36 -17.29
CA CYS A 235 1.81 11.48 -16.55
C CYS A 235 2.91 12.17 -15.73
N PRO A 236 3.44 13.33 -16.20
CA PRO A 236 4.60 13.99 -15.59
C PRO A 236 4.22 14.73 -14.31
N LYS A 237 3.99 13.97 -13.26
CA LYS A 237 3.78 14.45 -11.89
C LYS A 237 4.94 14.02 -11.01
N PHE A 238 5.31 14.85 -10.06
CA PHE A 238 6.46 14.59 -9.16
C PHE A 238 6.31 13.30 -8.34
N LEU A 239 5.09 12.81 -8.14
CA LEU A 239 4.85 11.54 -7.43
C LEU A 239 5.09 10.30 -8.29
N ASN A 240 5.20 10.44 -9.61
CA ASN A 240 5.34 9.31 -10.52
C ASN A 240 6.79 8.95 -10.73
N LEU A 241 7.07 7.65 -10.81
CA LEU A 241 8.41 7.12 -11.03
C LEU A 241 8.81 7.30 -12.50
N ASN A 242 10.05 7.69 -12.73
CA ASN A 242 10.62 7.77 -14.07
C ASN A 242 11.11 6.40 -14.56
N ASP A 243 11.42 6.29 -15.87
CA ASP A 243 11.77 5.01 -16.50
C ASP A 243 13.10 4.42 -15.97
N GLU A 244 13.95 5.21 -15.31
CA GLU A 244 15.20 4.73 -14.68
C GLU A 244 14.95 4.14 -13.28
N GLN A 245 13.83 4.51 -12.65
CA GLN A 245 13.42 4.03 -11.33
C GLN A 245 12.57 2.75 -11.41
N LEU A 246 11.95 2.50 -12.58
CA LEU A 246 11.12 1.33 -12.87
C LEU A 246 11.98 0.16 -13.34
#